data_8bc017291e90e523fb2e1bd472a3b851
#
_entry.id   8bc017291e90e523fb2e1bd472a3b851
#
_cell.length_a   1.000
_cell.length_b   1.000
_cell.length_c   1.000
_cell.angle_alpha   90.00
_cell.angle_beta   90.00
_cell.angle_gamma   90.00
#
_symmetry.space_group_name_H-M   'P 1'
#
loop_
_entity.id
_entity.type
_entity.pdbx_description
1 polymer ?
#
loop_
_entity_poly.entity_id
_entity_poly.type
_entity_poly.pdbx_seq_one_letter_code
_entity_poly.pdbx_strand_id
1 'polypeptide(L)'
;MQIPFGEWLPDQPEHNNPGANVANNVYYALNSYKRFPSLVNYSTNTTTKDSRGAGSFRDNSNTVFNFVATQETIYELTGGAFSERGARGKVLSTAFATCTITVSDYANIGASKTITLKKNDGTTVVFTSVTGSPSTNEFQVQTNNDTTATNLKNTINGHADFSASVSGAVVTVTRATVGNNNLTNVSSDTVRLTTTNFYGGTPLTGDATYYVAL
;
A
#
# COMPACT_ATOMS: atom_id res chain seq x y z
N MET A 1 -46.59 -37.02 -34.34
CA MET A 1 -45.96 -38.00 -33.44
C MET A 1 -45.30 -37.21 -32.33
N GLN A 2 -45.76 -37.31 -31.09
CA GLN A 2 -45.06 -36.72 -29.94
C GLN A 2 -44.04 -37.74 -29.43
N ILE A 3 -42.81 -37.36 -29.42
CA ILE A 3 -41.72 -38.15 -28.83
C ILE A 3 -41.57 -37.68 -27.39
N PRO A 4 -41.94 -38.51 -26.38
CA PRO A 4 -41.71 -38.15 -24.99
C PRO A 4 -40.22 -38.18 -24.69
N PHE A 5 -39.70 -37.12 -24.10
CA PHE A 5 -38.34 -37.09 -23.59
C PHE A 5 -38.38 -37.48 -22.10
N GLY A 6 -37.69 -38.57 -21.77
CA GLY A 6 -37.56 -39.06 -20.40
C GLY A 6 -36.52 -38.25 -19.59
N GLU A 7 -36.32 -38.66 -18.36
CA GLU A 7 -35.29 -38.07 -17.47
C GLU A 7 -33.88 -38.24 -18.04
N TRP A 8 -32.96 -37.45 -17.54
CA TRP A 8 -31.53 -37.63 -17.82
C TRP A 8 -31.01 -38.78 -16.98
N LEU A 9 -30.59 -39.85 -17.64
CA LEU A 9 -30.13 -41.11 -17.03
C LEU A 9 -28.79 -41.51 -17.64
N PRO A 10 -27.69 -40.81 -17.27
CA PRO A 10 -26.39 -40.99 -17.89
C PRO A 10 -25.76 -42.36 -17.61
N ASP A 11 -26.18 -43.02 -16.52
CA ASP A 11 -25.59 -44.29 -16.06
C ASP A 11 -26.32 -45.53 -16.63
N GLN A 12 -27.35 -45.33 -17.45
CA GLN A 12 -28.05 -46.48 -18.07
C GLN A 12 -27.52 -46.77 -19.47
N PRO A 13 -27.40 -48.05 -19.82
CA PRO A 13 -26.99 -48.47 -21.18
C PRO A 13 -27.96 -47.94 -22.22
N GLU A 14 -27.48 -47.48 -23.35
CA GLU A 14 -28.26 -46.83 -24.43
C GLU A 14 -29.46 -47.68 -24.88
N HIS A 15 -29.35 -49.01 -24.96
CA HIS A 15 -30.40 -49.88 -25.46
C HIS A 15 -31.60 -50.05 -24.51
N ASN A 16 -31.44 -49.72 -23.22
CA ASN A 16 -32.48 -49.79 -22.19
C ASN A 16 -32.81 -48.47 -21.55
N ASN A 17 -32.27 -47.39 -22.06
CA ASN A 17 -32.44 -46.06 -21.46
C ASN A 17 -33.73 -45.42 -21.98
N PRO A 18 -34.79 -45.26 -21.17
CA PRO A 18 -35.99 -44.56 -21.57
C PRO A 18 -35.83 -43.04 -21.58
N GLY A 19 -34.68 -42.53 -21.14
CA GLY A 19 -34.35 -41.12 -21.04
C GLY A 19 -33.24 -40.68 -21.97
N ALA A 20 -32.62 -39.58 -21.67
CA ALA A 20 -31.44 -39.09 -22.37
C ALA A 20 -30.18 -39.42 -21.58
N ASN A 21 -29.14 -39.95 -22.24
CA ASN A 21 -27.83 -40.17 -21.66
C ASN A 21 -26.92 -38.93 -21.80
N VAL A 22 -27.24 -38.03 -22.74
CA VAL A 22 -26.53 -36.77 -22.90
C VAL A 22 -27.52 -35.60 -22.90
N ALA A 23 -27.30 -34.63 -21.99
CA ALA A 23 -28.14 -33.45 -21.88
C ALA A 23 -27.20 -32.21 -21.62
N ASN A 24 -26.88 -31.49 -22.68
CA ASN A 24 -26.01 -30.33 -22.59
C ASN A 24 -26.81 -29.03 -22.65
N ASN A 25 -26.54 -28.10 -21.74
CA ASN A 25 -27.16 -26.77 -21.65
C ASN A 25 -28.67 -26.79 -21.49
N VAL A 26 -29.22 -27.86 -20.95
CA VAL A 26 -30.66 -28.01 -20.66
C VAL A 26 -30.85 -28.60 -19.25
N TYR A 27 -32.04 -28.39 -18.70
CA TYR A 27 -32.45 -29.07 -17.48
C TYR A 27 -33.84 -29.74 -17.70
N TYR A 28 -34.03 -30.85 -17.04
CA TYR A 28 -35.30 -31.59 -17.13
C TYR A 28 -36.43 -30.86 -16.38
N ALA A 29 -37.59 -30.71 -17.02
CA ALA A 29 -38.74 -30.06 -16.43
C ALA A 29 -40.03 -30.69 -16.95
N LEU A 30 -40.73 -31.45 -16.09
CA LEU A 30 -42.05 -32.01 -16.36
C LEU A 30 -42.15 -32.70 -17.74
N ASN A 31 -41.40 -33.77 -17.94
CA ASN A 31 -41.38 -34.55 -19.20
C ASN A 31 -40.87 -33.79 -20.43
N SER A 32 -40.11 -32.75 -20.22
CA SER A 32 -39.44 -31.99 -21.28
C SER A 32 -38.09 -31.46 -20.81
N TYR A 33 -37.24 -31.03 -21.76
CA TYR A 33 -36.03 -30.31 -21.47
C TYR A 33 -36.20 -28.84 -21.75
N LYS A 34 -35.84 -28.03 -20.80
CA LYS A 34 -35.74 -26.57 -20.97
C LYS A 34 -34.30 -26.17 -21.12
N ARG A 35 -34.01 -25.25 -22.01
CA ARG A 35 -32.65 -24.68 -22.14
C ARG A 35 -32.26 -23.99 -20.84
N PHE A 36 -31.02 -24.13 -20.44
CA PHE A 36 -30.48 -23.28 -19.39
C PHE A 36 -30.58 -21.83 -19.84
N PRO A 37 -31.14 -20.93 -19.03
CA PRO A 37 -31.17 -19.51 -19.39
C PRO A 37 -29.73 -19.03 -19.58
N SER A 38 -29.52 -18.17 -20.58
CA SER A 38 -28.21 -17.56 -20.75
C SER A 38 -27.83 -16.79 -19.49
N LEU A 39 -26.57 -16.89 -19.09
CA LEU A 39 -26.06 -16.07 -18.01
C LEU A 39 -26.20 -14.60 -18.41
N VAL A 40 -26.87 -13.85 -17.56
CA VAL A 40 -27.01 -12.39 -17.74
C VAL A 40 -26.14 -11.73 -16.66
N ASN A 41 -25.46 -10.66 -17.01
CA ASN A 41 -24.73 -9.90 -16.02
C ASN A 41 -25.72 -9.37 -14.98
N TYR A 42 -25.55 -9.76 -13.74
CA TYR A 42 -26.32 -9.23 -12.62
C TYR A 42 -25.78 -7.87 -12.17
N SER A 43 -24.48 -7.66 -12.31
CA SER A 43 -23.82 -6.44 -11.89
C SER A 43 -23.75 -5.42 -13.02
N THR A 44 -23.97 -4.15 -12.70
CA THR A 44 -23.84 -3.01 -13.62
C THR A 44 -22.41 -2.58 -13.84
N ASN A 45 -21.48 -3.03 -12.98
CA ASN A 45 -20.04 -2.80 -13.09
C ASN A 45 -19.26 -4.10 -12.92
N THR A 46 -17.96 -4.03 -13.13
CA THR A 46 -17.04 -5.16 -12.99
C THR A 46 -16.01 -4.88 -11.90
N THR A 47 -15.39 -5.93 -11.38
CA THR A 47 -14.21 -5.83 -10.52
C THR A 47 -13.00 -5.38 -11.33
N THR A 48 -12.05 -4.67 -10.72
CA THR A 48 -10.85 -4.16 -11.40
C THR A 48 -9.86 -5.26 -11.81
N LYS A 49 -9.95 -6.42 -11.15
CA LYS A 49 -9.11 -7.60 -11.39
C LYS A 49 -9.94 -8.86 -11.33
N ASP A 50 -9.38 -9.95 -11.84
CA ASP A 50 -10.02 -11.26 -11.83
C ASP A 50 -10.38 -11.70 -10.41
N SER A 51 -11.56 -12.29 -10.25
CA SER A 51 -12.00 -12.84 -8.99
C SER A 51 -11.16 -14.07 -8.60
N ARG A 52 -10.75 -14.13 -7.35
CA ARG A 52 -10.03 -15.25 -6.75
C ARG A 52 -10.93 -16.14 -5.88
N GLY A 53 -12.06 -15.61 -5.49
CA GLY A 53 -13.06 -16.33 -4.71
C GLY A 53 -14.28 -15.46 -4.44
N ALA A 54 -15.37 -16.11 -4.08
CA ALA A 54 -16.60 -15.45 -3.69
C ALA A 54 -17.22 -16.19 -2.53
N GLY A 55 -17.98 -15.49 -1.69
CA GLY A 55 -18.69 -16.06 -0.57
C GLY A 55 -19.86 -15.19 -0.16
N SER A 56 -20.81 -15.79 0.52
CA SER A 56 -21.92 -15.07 1.13
C SER A 56 -22.08 -15.50 2.59
N PHE A 57 -22.48 -14.56 3.42
CA PHE A 57 -22.85 -14.82 4.81
C PHE A 57 -24.07 -14.00 5.22
N ARG A 58 -24.67 -14.38 6.33
CA ARG A 58 -25.79 -13.66 6.93
C ARG A 58 -25.37 -13.07 8.26
N ASP A 59 -25.83 -11.86 8.52
CA ASP A 59 -25.71 -11.26 9.84
C ASP A 59 -26.80 -11.76 10.82
N ASN A 60 -26.75 -11.30 12.05
CA ASN A 60 -27.74 -11.63 13.07
C ASN A 60 -29.15 -11.10 12.76
N SER A 61 -29.26 -10.16 11.82
CA SER A 61 -30.52 -9.60 11.31
C SER A 61 -31.02 -10.36 10.07
N ASN A 62 -30.37 -11.47 9.72
CA ASN A 62 -30.68 -12.31 8.55
C ASN A 62 -30.44 -11.61 7.20
N THR A 63 -29.69 -10.51 7.19
CA THR A 63 -29.28 -9.84 5.95
C THR A 63 -28.16 -10.62 5.28
N VAL A 64 -28.29 -10.85 3.97
CA VAL A 64 -27.28 -11.56 3.17
C VAL A 64 -26.29 -10.59 2.58
N PHE A 65 -25.02 -10.84 2.81
CA PHE A 65 -23.92 -10.13 2.21
C PHE A 65 -23.17 -11.05 1.24
N ASN A 66 -22.94 -10.57 0.03
CA ASN A 66 -22.20 -11.30 -1.00
C ASN A 66 -20.87 -10.58 -1.27
N PHE A 67 -19.78 -11.30 -1.14
CA PHE A 67 -18.44 -10.77 -1.34
C PHE A 67 -17.71 -11.49 -2.46
N VAL A 68 -16.90 -10.74 -3.19
CA VAL A 68 -15.96 -11.25 -4.19
C VAL A 68 -14.57 -10.73 -3.83
N ALA A 69 -13.63 -11.63 -3.67
CA ALA A 69 -12.23 -11.29 -3.44
C ALA A 69 -11.47 -11.30 -4.77
N THR A 70 -10.67 -10.28 -4.98
CA THR A 70 -9.67 -10.21 -6.04
C THR A 70 -8.28 -10.30 -5.42
N GLN A 71 -7.24 -10.24 -6.23
CA GLN A 71 -5.87 -10.18 -5.68
C GLN A 71 -5.54 -8.86 -4.97
N GLU A 72 -6.35 -7.82 -5.14
CA GLU A 72 -6.06 -6.47 -4.62
C GLU A 72 -7.03 -6.04 -3.53
N THR A 73 -8.28 -6.49 -3.57
CA THR A 73 -9.33 -5.98 -2.66
C THR A 73 -10.54 -6.92 -2.59
N ILE A 74 -11.43 -6.64 -1.66
CA ILE A 74 -12.71 -7.32 -1.50
C ILE A 74 -13.82 -6.37 -1.96
N TYR A 75 -14.73 -6.89 -2.77
CA TYR A 75 -15.93 -6.20 -3.19
C TYR A 75 -17.15 -6.81 -2.53
N GLU A 76 -18.08 -5.98 -2.13
CA GLU A 76 -19.44 -6.38 -1.76
C GLU A 76 -20.35 -6.14 -2.96
N LEU A 77 -21.19 -7.14 -3.28
CA LEU A 77 -22.22 -7.01 -4.29
C LEU A 77 -23.52 -6.53 -3.62
N THR A 78 -23.84 -5.26 -3.79
CA THR A 78 -25.00 -4.61 -3.20
C THR A 78 -25.80 -3.88 -4.27
N GLY A 79 -27.12 -4.11 -4.34
CA GLY A 79 -27.99 -3.41 -5.29
C GLY A 79 -27.64 -3.64 -6.77
N GLY A 80 -27.04 -4.78 -7.10
CA GLY A 80 -26.62 -5.07 -8.46
C GLY A 80 -25.31 -4.37 -8.90
N ALA A 81 -24.50 -3.88 -7.96
CA ALA A 81 -23.21 -3.29 -8.24
C ALA A 81 -22.14 -3.78 -7.26
N PHE A 82 -20.91 -3.90 -7.73
CA PHE A 82 -19.76 -4.16 -6.88
C PHE A 82 -19.28 -2.85 -6.23
N SER A 83 -19.31 -2.84 -4.90
CA SER A 83 -18.74 -1.77 -4.08
C SER A 83 -17.47 -2.26 -3.40
N GLU A 84 -16.38 -1.56 -3.56
CA GLU A 84 -15.11 -1.89 -2.91
C GLU A 84 -15.23 -1.71 -1.39
N ARG A 85 -14.91 -2.75 -0.62
CA ARG A 85 -14.96 -2.78 0.85
C ARG A 85 -13.60 -3.06 1.48
N GLY A 86 -12.71 -3.70 0.75
CA GLY A 86 -11.33 -3.84 1.16
C GLY A 86 -10.62 -2.50 0.98
N ALA A 87 -9.88 -2.04 1.97
CA ALA A 87 -8.87 -1.05 1.70
C ALA A 87 -7.87 -1.72 0.74
N ARG A 88 -7.88 -1.34 -0.55
CA ARG A 88 -6.73 -1.62 -1.42
C ARG A 88 -5.51 -1.24 -0.62
N GLY A 89 -4.67 -2.24 -0.34
CA GLY A 89 -3.58 -2.09 0.56
C GLY A 89 -3.48 -0.64 0.95
N LYS A 90 -4.00 -0.29 2.11
CA LYS A 90 -4.27 1.05 2.65
C LYS A 90 -3.67 2.08 1.72
N VAL A 91 -4.46 2.89 1.01
CA VAL A 91 -3.91 3.95 0.16
C VAL A 91 -2.78 4.52 0.96
N LEU A 92 -1.59 4.20 0.54
CA LEU A 92 -0.41 4.65 1.24
C LEU A 92 -0.56 6.14 1.16
N SER A 93 -0.95 6.76 2.27
CA SER A 93 -0.78 8.17 2.37
C SER A 93 0.68 8.32 1.92
N THR A 94 0.90 9.05 0.86
CA THR A 94 2.22 9.36 0.33
C THR A 94 2.99 10.24 1.32
N ALA A 95 2.90 9.91 2.61
CA ALA A 95 3.57 10.61 3.66
C ALA A 95 5.04 10.19 3.63
N PHE A 96 5.86 11.14 3.29
CA PHE A 96 7.29 11.02 3.41
C PHE A 96 7.70 11.08 4.88
N ALA A 97 8.64 10.24 5.28
CA ALA A 97 9.17 10.29 6.62
C ALA A 97 9.98 11.58 6.84
N THR A 98 9.81 12.19 7.99
CA THR A 98 10.50 13.42 8.39
C THR A 98 11.33 13.20 9.65
N CYS A 99 12.38 13.97 9.81
CA CYS A 99 13.14 14.11 11.06
C CYS A 99 13.50 15.57 11.29
N THR A 100 13.92 15.91 12.49
CA THR A 100 14.39 17.25 12.83
C THR A 100 15.84 17.21 13.26
N ILE A 101 16.56 18.28 12.94
CA ILE A 101 17.93 18.54 13.41
C ILE A 101 17.91 19.92 14.04
N THR A 102 18.32 20.03 15.29
CA THR A 102 18.36 21.29 16.02
C THR A 102 19.80 21.72 16.28
N VAL A 103 20.11 22.96 15.91
CA VAL A 103 21.38 23.62 16.20
C VAL A 103 21.20 24.43 17.49
N SER A 104 21.83 24.00 18.58
CA SER A 104 21.64 24.65 19.89
C SER A 104 22.76 25.64 20.25
N ASP A 105 23.97 25.41 19.79
CA ASP A 105 25.15 26.24 20.12
C ASP A 105 26.16 26.17 19.00
N TYR A 106 25.99 27.01 17.97
CA TYR A 106 26.86 27.05 16.80
C TYR A 106 28.33 27.35 17.16
N ALA A 107 28.56 28.19 18.17
CA ALA A 107 29.91 28.68 18.51
C ALA A 107 30.82 27.53 18.98
N ASN A 108 30.28 26.47 19.51
CA ASN A 108 30.96 25.33 20.06
C ASN A 108 30.84 24.06 19.22
N ILE A 109 30.17 24.06 18.05
CA ILE A 109 30.11 22.91 17.16
C ILE A 109 31.48 22.60 16.59
N GLY A 110 32.21 23.60 16.11
CA GLY A 110 33.52 23.41 15.47
C GLY A 110 33.44 22.66 14.13
N ALA A 111 34.62 22.31 13.61
CA ALA A 111 34.69 21.49 12.40
C ALA A 111 34.61 19.98 12.69
N SER A 112 34.38 19.19 11.65
CA SER A 112 34.37 17.71 11.67
C SER A 112 33.31 17.06 12.52
N LYS A 113 32.22 17.79 12.89
CA LYS A 113 31.07 17.19 13.47
C LYS A 113 30.16 16.67 12.38
N THR A 114 29.56 15.47 12.60
CA THR A 114 28.81 14.79 11.56
C THR A 114 27.36 14.59 11.96
N ILE A 115 26.49 14.68 10.97
CA ILE A 115 25.11 14.24 11.04
C ILE A 115 24.95 13.13 10.00
N THR A 116 24.59 11.95 10.45
CA THR A 116 24.39 10.78 9.61
C THR A 116 22.88 10.54 9.47
N LEU A 117 22.38 10.74 8.27
CA LEU A 117 20.98 10.48 7.94
C LEU A 117 20.83 9.15 7.21
N LYS A 118 19.80 8.39 7.56
CA LYS A 118 19.46 7.12 6.93
C LYS A 118 18.52 7.35 5.76
N LYS A 119 18.88 6.81 4.58
CA LYS A 119 17.96 6.72 3.44
C LYS A 119 16.92 5.63 3.66
N ASN A 120 15.95 5.55 2.74
CA ASN A 120 14.87 4.56 2.86
C ASN A 120 15.36 3.11 2.68
N ASP A 121 16.41 2.90 1.93
CA ASP A 121 17.08 1.61 1.71
C ASP A 121 18.02 1.18 2.87
N GLY A 122 18.12 2.01 3.93
CA GLY A 122 19.00 1.78 5.07
C GLY A 122 20.44 2.27 4.88
N THR A 123 20.82 2.68 3.69
CA THR A 123 22.15 3.32 3.47
C THR A 123 22.19 4.70 4.12
N THR A 124 23.38 5.23 4.29
CA THR A 124 23.61 6.48 5.02
C THR A 124 24.19 7.57 4.15
N VAL A 125 23.83 8.81 4.46
CA VAL A 125 24.49 10.02 3.98
C VAL A 125 25.03 10.78 5.19
N VAL A 126 26.27 11.21 5.12
CA VAL A 126 26.95 11.95 6.19
C VAL A 126 27.13 13.40 5.76
N PHE A 127 26.68 14.31 6.59
CA PHE A 127 26.88 15.75 6.46
C PHE A 127 27.87 16.21 7.53
N THR A 128 28.90 16.93 7.13
CA THR A 128 30.03 17.29 8.02
C THR A 128 30.11 18.81 8.21
N SER A 129 30.30 19.25 9.44
CA SER A 129 30.48 20.65 9.76
C SER A 129 31.91 21.12 9.40
N VAL A 130 31.99 22.33 8.84
CA VAL A 130 33.25 23.01 8.58
C VAL A 130 33.17 24.46 9.04
N THR A 131 34.32 25.07 9.36
CA THR A 131 34.43 26.49 9.72
C THR A 131 34.85 27.35 8.53
N GLY A 132 35.37 26.72 7.46
CA GLY A 132 35.76 27.37 6.20
C GLY A 132 34.73 27.16 5.09
N SER A 133 35.16 27.29 3.83
CA SER A 133 34.33 27.06 2.66
C SER A 133 33.88 25.59 2.56
N PRO A 134 32.60 25.28 2.47
CA PRO A 134 32.10 23.92 2.43
C PRO A 134 32.31 23.28 1.04
N SER A 135 32.61 21.99 1.03
CA SER A 135 32.55 21.09 -0.13
C SER A 135 31.23 20.32 -0.19
N THR A 136 31.14 19.30 -1.05
CA THR A 136 29.94 18.45 -1.14
C THR A 136 29.67 17.78 0.20
N ASN A 137 28.40 17.79 0.63
CA ASN A 137 27.91 17.29 1.93
C ASN A 137 28.59 17.96 3.15
N GLU A 138 29.16 19.13 2.98
CA GLU A 138 29.66 19.94 4.08
C GLU A 138 28.78 21.17 4.31
N PHE A 139 28.57 21.54 5.58
CA PHE A 139 27.86 22.76 5.96
C PHE A 139 28.71 23.65 6.81
N GLN A 140 28.68 24.96 6.52
CA GLN A 140 29.47 25.92 7.26
C GLN A 140 28.77 26.30 8.57
N VAL A 141 29.56 26.23 9.65
CA VAL A 141 29.15 26.72 10.98
C VAL A 141 29.59 28.18 11.11
N GLN A 142 28.66 29.10 11.21
CA GLN A 142 28.98 30.54 11.30
C GLN A 142 27.84 31.37 11.89
N THR A 143 28.24 32.53 12.41
CA THR A 143 27.39 33.67 12.79
C THR A 143 26.43 33.41 13.96
N ASN A 144 25.49 32.46 13.83
CA ASN A 144 24.49 32.09 14.84
C ASN A 144 23.86 30.73 14.51
N ASN A 145 22.97 30.23 15.39
CA ASN A 145 22.31 28.94 15.22
C ASN A 145 21.44 28.91 13.95
N ASP A 146 20.70 29.97 13.66
CA ASP A 146 19.76 30.04 12.53
C ASP A 146 20.50 30.05 11.18
N THR A 147 21.62 30.78 11.11
CA THR A 147 22.48 30.80 9.90
C THR A 147 23.12 29.43 9.68
N THR A 148 23.63 28.80 10.74
CA THR A 148 24.20 27.46 10.69
C THR A 148 23.15 26.42 10.26
N ALA A 149 21.93 26.49 10.81
CA ALA A 149 20.81 25.65 10.40
C ALA A 149 20.41 25.89 8.93
N THR A 150 20.46 27.14 8.46
CA THR A 150 20.20 27.48 7.05
C THR A 150 21.26 26.89 6.13
N ASN A 151 22.52 26.93 6.50
CA ASN A 151 23.62 26.32 5.74
C ASN A 151 23.44 24.80 5.68
N LEU A 152 23.13 24.17 6.81
CA LEU A 152 22.84 22.73 6.86
C LEU A 152 21.66 22.37 5.96
N LYS A 153 20.55 23.11 6.02
CA LYS A 153 19.38 22.93 5.15
C LYS A 153 19.77 23.01 3.66
N ASN A 154 20.59 24.00 3.29
CA ASN A 154 21.03 24.17 1.89
C ASN A 154 21.89 22.97 1.44
N THR A 155 22.78 22.48 2.29
CA THR A 155 23.61 21.31 2.01
C THR A 155 22.75 20.05 1.85
N ILE A 156 21.76 19.84 2.72
CA ILE A 156 20.83 18.69 2.63
C ILE A 156 20.01 18.75 1.34
N ASN A 157 19.52 19.92 0.96
CA ASN A 157 18.76 20.12 -0.29
C ASN A 157 19.61 19.90 -1.56
N GLY A 158 20.92 19.94 -1.46
CA GLY A 158 21.84 19.55 -2.53
C GLY A 158 21.91 18.04 -2.76
N HIS A 159 21.33 17.22 -1.86
CA HIS A 159 21.36 15.77 -1.97
C HIS A 159 20.00 15.22 -2.46
N ALA A 160 20.03 14.39 -3.50
CA ALA A 160 18.81 13.91 -4.18
C ALA A 160 17.86 13.09 -3.29
N ASP A 161 18.37 12.46 -2.22
CA ASP A 161 17.58 11.58 -1.35
C ASP A 161 16.81 12.33 -0.25
N PHE A 162 17.02 13.63 -0.10
CA PHE A 162 16.42 14.43 0.96
C PHE A 162 15.97 15.79 0.44
N SER A 163 14.96 16.33 1.09
CA SER A 163 14.62 17.76 1.05
C SER A 163 14.55 18.30 2.47
N ALA A 164 14.86 19.58 2.65
CA ALA A 164 14.86 20.18 3.96
C ALA A 164 14.24 21.58 3.96
N SER A 165 13.55 21.93 5.04
CA SER A 165 13.07 23.24 5.38
C SER A 165 13.70 23.67 6.71
N VAL A 166 13.72 24.99 6.99
CA VAL A 166 14.30 25.52 8.22
C VAL A 166 13.34 26.51 8.87
N SER A 167 13.25 26.46 10.18
CA SER A 167 12.54 27.45 11.01
C SER A 167 13.42 27.78 12.23
N GLY A 168 14.02 28.99 12.23
CA GLY A 168 15.03 29.36 13.21
C GLY A 168 16.20 28.37 13.19
N ALA A 169 16.54 27.84 14.33
CA ALA A 169 17.63 26.89 14.51
C ALA A 169 17.25 25.41 14.23
N VAL A 170 16.02 25.14 13.76
CA VAL A 170 15.51 23.79 13.52
C VAL A 170 15.39 23.52 12.03
N VAL A 171 16.07 22.48 11.57
CA VAL A 171 15.97 21.94 10.20
C VAL A 171 15.03 20.74 10.22
N THR A 172 13.96 20.79 9.44
CA THR A 172 13.10 19.64 9.18
C THR A 172 13.52 18.99 7.88
N VAL A 173 13.94 17.74 7.95
CA VAL A 173 14.38 16.94 6.78
C VAL A 173 13.29 15.97 6.40
N THR A 174 13.01 15.89 5.11
CA THR A 174 12.04 14.97 4.52
C THR A 174 12.77 14.05 3.54
N ARG A 175 12.55 12.76 3.61
CA ARG A 175 13.07 11.81 2.61
C ARG A 175 12.40 12.03 1.26
N ALA A 176 13.15 11.85 0.17
CA ALA A 176 12.62 11.97 -1.19
C ALA A 176 11.75 10.76 -1.61
N THR A 177 11.86 9.64 -0.89
CA THR A 177 11.07 8.43 -1.15
C THR A 177 10.14 8.13 0.00
N VAL A 178 8.91 7.68 -0.32
CA VAL A 178 7.94 7.24 0.67
C VAL A 178 8.45 5.98 1.39
N GLY A 179 8.18 5.88 2.66
CA GLY A 179 8.56 4.73 3.48
C GLY A 179 8.65 5.09 4.94
N ASN A 180 8.33 4.15 5.81
CA ASN A 180 8.51 4.29 7.25
C ASN A 180 9.56 3.28 7.71
N ASN A 181 10.76 3.74 7.87
CA ASN A 181 11.79 2.94 8.50
C ASN A 181 12.21 3.71 9.75
N ASN A 182 11.98 3.14 10.92
CA ASN A 182 12.52 3.62 12.18
C ASN A 182 14.03 3.45 12.23
N LEU A 183 14.71 4.00 11.21
CA LEU A 183 16.16 3.93 11.13
C LEU A 183 16.74 5.09 11.92
N THR A 184 17.69 4.77 12.77
CA THR A 184 18.32 5.72 13.68
C THR A 184 19.25 6.66 12.93
N ASN A 185 18.95 7.95 12.99
CA ASN A 185 19.90 9.02 12.61
C ASN A 185 20.90 9.22 13.73
N VAL A 186 22.11 9.63 13.39
CA VAL A 186 23.18 9.81 14.37
C VAL A 186 23.83 11.18 14.20
N SER A 187 24.02 11.87 15.32
CA SER A 187 24.88 13.05 15.39
C SER A 187 26.14 12.73 16.21
N SER A 188 27.30 13.17 15.75
CA SER A 188 28.54 13.08 16.52
C SER A 188 28.62 14.12 17.66
N ASP A 189 27.74 15.10 17.66
CA ASP A 189 27.59 16.10 18.71
C ASP A 189 26.13 16.16 19.17
N THR A 190 25.76 15.25 20.05
CA THR A 190 24.38 15.09 20.53
C THR A 190 23.90 16.21 21.46
N VAL A 191 24.77 17.13 21.82
CA VAL A 191 24.45 18.28 22.67
C VAL A 191 24.10 19.51 21.84
N ARG A 192 24.88 19.76 20.77
CA ARG A 192 24.79 20.99 19.95
C ARG A 192 24.10 20.78 18.61
N LEU A 193 24.15 19.56 18.10
CA LEU A 193 23.48 19.11 16.89
C LEU A 193 22.61 17.90 17.23
N THR A 194 21.43 18.14 17.78
CA THR A 194 20.51 17.05 18.13
C THR A 194 19.71 16.64 16.91
N THR A 195 19.53 15.33 16.70
CA THR A 195 18.73 14.80 15.60
C THR A 195 17.69 13.80 16.12
N THR A 196 16.49 13.83 15.55
CA THR A 196 15.47 12.80 15.76
C THR A 196 15.58 11.71 14.69
N ASN A 197 14.97 10.57 14.94
CA ASN A 197 14.80 9.55 13.92
C ASN A 197 13.72 9.97 12.91
N PHE A 198 13.76 9.42 11.71
CA PHE A 198 12.68 9.60 10.75
C PHE A 198 11.39 8.93 11.24
N TYR A 199 10.27 9.65 11.14
CA TYR A 199 8.93 9.20 11.54
C TYR A 199 7.86 9.70 10.56
N GLY A 200 6.65 9.18 10.68
CA GLY A 200 5.47 9.66 9.93
C GLY A 200 5.37 9.21 8.48
N GLY A 201 6.40 8.56 7.95
CA GLY A 201 6.31 7.94 6.63
C GLY A 201 5.48 6.68 6.67
N THR A 202 4.89 6.31 5.54
CA THR A 202 4.21 5.02 5.39
C THR A 202 5.08 4.08 4.56
N PRO A 203 5.28 2.82 4.97
CA PRO A 203 6.02 1.87 4.17
C PRO A 203 5.28 1.65 2.84
N LEU A 204 6.02 1.53 1.74
CA LEU A 204 5.50 0.89 0.54
C LEU A 204 5.31 -0.59 0.91
N THR A 205 4.14 -0.97 1.36
CA THR A 205 3.78 -2.38 1.47
C THR A 205 3.50 -2.89 0.07
N GLY A 206 4.52 -3.38 -0.61
CA GLY A 206 4.33 -4.41 -1.59
C GLY A 206 3.77 -5.63 -0.85
N ASP A 207 2.66 -6.18 -1.34
CA ASP A 207 2.01 -7.39 -0.87
C ASP A 207 1.55 -7.39 0.62
N ALA A 208 0.49 -6.66 0.89
CA ALA A 208 -0.36 -7.04 1.98
C ALA A 208 -1.09 -8.35 1.59
N THR A 209 -0.56 -9.48 2.01
CA THR A 209 -1.25 -10.76 1.91
C THR A 209 -2.41 -10.73 2.90
N TYR A 210 -3.60 -10.45 2.43
CA TYR A 210 -4.80 -10.54 3.26
C TYR A 210 -5.19 -12.00 3.39
N TYR A 211 -5.06 -12.56 4.57
CA TYR A 211 -5.70 -13.82 4.92
C TYR A 211 -7.16 -13.51 5.26
N VAL A 212 -8.06 -13.87 4.37
CA VAL A 212 -9.48 -14.00 4.75
C VAL A 212 -9.60 -15.36 5.42
N ALA A 213 -9.69 -15.37 6.74
CA ALA A 213 -10.14 -16.57 7.46
C ALA A 213 -11.63 -16.73 7.16
N LEU A 214 -11.97 -17.77 6.42
CA LEU A 214 -13.32 -18.25 6.19
C LEU A 214 -13.77 -19.11 7.37
#